data_8202db5eb55edf591ee1898af742687f
#
_entry.id   8202db5eb55edf591ee1898af742687f
#
_cell.length_a   1.000
_cell.length_b   1.000
_cell.length_c   1.000
_cell.angle_alpha   90.00
_cell.angle_beta   90.00
_cell.angle_gamma   90.00
#
_symmetry.space_group_name_H-M   'P 1'
#
loop_
_entity.id
_entity.type
_entity.pdbx_description
1 polymer ?
#
loop_
_entity_poly.entity_id
_entity_poly.type
_entity_poly.pdbx_seq_one_letter_code
_entity_poly.pdbx_strand_id
1 'polypeptide(L)'
;VIANPEVTERVKKVHDFLTVGAAAPLMEAAVVGLQFDDSYYQWLQDKYTHMRTLFLDGLRSAGLSFVEPQGAYYVLVDISEYGYADDEQFCIDLAKEVGVGAVPGSSFFREDVNHLIRLHFAKQDETLKQALDRLQDMKKLKK
;
A
#
# COMPACT_ATOMS: atom_id res chain seq x y z
N VAL A 1 -8.35 -5.87 -17.29
CA VAL A 1 -9.10 -6.95 -16.61
C VAL A 1 -8.91 -8.23 -17.41
N ILE A 2 -8.53 -9.31 -16.74
CA ILE A 2 -8.45 -10.67 -17.32
C ILE A 2 -9.59 -11.47 -16.67
N ALA A 3 -10.54 -11.93 -17.46
CA ALA A 3 -11.72 -12.66 -17.01
C ALA A 3 -12.16 -13.67 -18.06
N ASN A 4 -13.13 -14.53 -17.73
CA ASN A 4 -13.71 -15.42 -18.71
C ASN A 4 -14.46 -14.65 -19.81
N PRO A 5 -14.72 -15.25 -20.98
CA PRO A 5 -15.33 -14.55 -22.14
C PRO A 5 -16.67 -13.89 -21.82
N GLU A 6 -17.56 -14.56 -21.08
CA GLU A 6 -18.89 -14.04 -20.75
C GLU A 6 -18.81 -12.77 -19.90
N VAL A 7 -17.97 -12.78 -18.85
CA VAL A 7 -17.72 -11.61 -17.99
C VAL A 7 -17.07 -10.50 -18.81
N THR A 8 -16.08 -10.84 -19.66
CA THR A 8 -15.38 -9.87 -20.50
C THR A 8 -16.34 -9.12 -21.43
N GLU A 9 -17.28 -9.82 -22.06
CA GLU A 9 -18.26 -9.18 -22.95
C GLU A 9 -19.21 -8.22 -22.20
N ARG A 10 -19.58 -8.55 -20.98
CA ARG A 10 -20.38 -7.64 -20.12
C ARG A 10 -19.57 -6.42 -19.68
N VAL A 11 -18.33 -6.63 -19.25
CA VAL A 11 -17.43 -5.55 -18.84
C VAL A 11 -17.15 -4.60 -20.00
N LYS A 12 -16.91 -5.10 -21.20
CA LYS A 12 -16.73 -4.25 -22.40
C LYS A 12 -17.88 -3.30 -22.62
N LYS A 13 -19.13 -3.77 -22.52
CA LYS A 13 -20.31 -2.92 -22.71
C LYS A 13 -20.38 -1.79 -21.67
N VAL A 14 -20.07 -2.08 -20.41
CA VAL A 14 -20.05 -1.07 -19.35
C VAL A 14 -18.89 -0.09 -19.57
N HIS A 15 -17.71 -0.61 -19.89
CA HIS A 15 -16.50 0.19 -20.12
C HIS A 15 -16.65 1.16 -21.29
N ASP A 16 -17.32 0.74 -22.38
CA ASP A 16 -17.58 1.56 -23.55
C ASP A 16 -18.39 2.83 -23.18
N PHE A 17 -19.35 2.71 -22.27
CA PHE A 17 -20.13 3.86 -21.78
C PHE A 17 -19.40 4.71 -20.72
N LEU A 18 -18.53 4.11 -19.93
CA LEU A 18 -17.84 4.83 -18.85
C LEU A 18 -16.61 5.59 -19.33
N THR A 19 -15.83 5.01 -20.23
CA THR A 19 -14.50 5.53 -20.61
C THR A 19 -14.27 5.60 -22.12
N VAL A 20 -15.11 4.95 -22.93
CA VAL A 20 -14.96 4.81 -24.39
C VAL A 20 -13.70 4.02 -24.77
N GLY A 21 -12.54 4.45 -24.28
CA GLY A 21 -11.24 3.81 -24.48
C GLY A 21 -10.14 4.50 -23.70
N ALA A 22 -8.98 3.88 -23.64
CA ALA A 22 -7.80 4.47 -23.05
C ALA A 22 -7.23 5.57 -23.96
N ALA A 23 -6.55 6.56 -23.34
CA ALA A 23 -5.89 7.60 -24.12
C ALA A 23 -4.80 7.03 -25.02
N ALA A 24 -4.84 7.35 -26.33
CA ALA A 24 -3.92 6.80 -27.31
C ALA A 24 -2.43 6.94 -26.94
N PRO A 25 -1.93 8.09 -26.43
CA PRO A 25 -0.53 8.20 -26.02
C PRO A 25 -0.14 7.23 -24.90
N LEU A 26 -1.08 6.90 -23.98
CA LEU A 26 -0.83 5.95 -22.90
C LEU A 26 -0.84 4.50 -23.40
N MET A 27 -1.63 4.20 -24.44
CA MET A 27 -1.59 2.88 -25.09
C MET A 27 -0.26 2.65 -25.78
N GLU A 28 0.30 3.64 -26.49
CA GLU A 28 1.63 3.56 -27.08
C GLU A 28 2.72 3.37 -26.03
N ALA A 29 2.65 4.11 -24.91
CA ALA A 29 3.56 3.93 -23.79
C ALA A 29 3.47 2.51 -23.18
N ALA A 30 2.27 1.94 -23.10
CA ALA A 30 2.08 0.57 -22.63
C ALA A 30 2.72 -0.48 -23.55
N VAL A 31 2.69 -0.25 -24.89
CA VAL A 31 3.37 -1.13 -25.85
C VAL A 31 4.88 -1.15 -25.56
N VAL A 32 5.50 0.01 -25.32
CA VAL A 32 6.92 0.09 -24.96
C VAL A 32 7.20 -0.66 -23.64
N GLY A 33 6.34 -0.48 -22.62
CA GLY A 33 6.47 -1.20 -21.36
C GLY A 33 6.37 -2.73 -21.52
N LEU A 34 5.50 -3.20 -22.39
CA LEU A 34 5.34 -4.64 -22.65
C LEU A 34 6.52 -5.26 -23.44
N GLN A 35 7.37 -4.42 -24.02
CA GLN A 35 8.58 -4.85 -24.76
C GLN A 35 9.85 -4.84 -23.88
N PHE A 36 9.75 -4.44 -22.60
CA PHE A 36 10.86 -4.54 -21.68
C PHE A 36 11.31 -6.00 -21.52
N ASP A 37 12.62 -6.21 -21.47
CA ASP A 37 13.19 -7.53 -21.24
C ASP A 37 13.11 -7.95 -19.76
N ASP A 38 13.44 -9.20 -19.48
CA ASP A 38 13.36 -9.78 -18.16
C ASP A 38 14.27 -9.05 -17.14
N SER A 39 15.34 -8.40 -17.59
CA SER A 39 16.26 -7.67 -16.71
C SER A 39 15.57 -6.49 -16.00
N TYR A 40 14.63 -5.82 -16.69
CA TYR A 40 13.83 -4.77 -16.07
C TYR A 40 12.95 -5.31 -14.94
N TYR A 41 12.28 -6.44 -15.17
CA TYR A 41 11.39 -7.03 -14.18
C TYR A 41 12.18 -7.61 -13.00
N GLN A 42 13.36 -8.19 -13.24
CA GLN A 42 14.23 -8.66 -12.19
C GLN A 42 14.74 -7.49 -11.33
N TRP A 43 15.21 -6.41 -11.95
CA TRP A 43 15.60 -5.19 -11.25
C TRP A 43 14.46 -4.62 -10.41
N LEU A 44 13.23 -4.60 -10.95
CA LEU A 44 12.05 -4.12 -10.23
C LEU A 44 11.74 -4.99 -9.01
N GLN A 45 11.81 -6.30 -9.17
CA GLN A 45 11.60 -7.26 -8.09
C GLN A 45 12.65 -7.08 -6.97
N ASP A 46 13.92 -6.99 -7.33
CA ASP A 46 15.01 -6.80 -6.38
C ASP A 46 14.86 -5.48 -5.60
N LYS A 47 14.53 -4.41 -6.31
CA LYS A 47 14.27 -3.10 -5.72
C LYS A 47 13.13 -3.14 -4.69
N TYR A 48 11.99 -3.72 -5.05
CA TYR A 48 10.85 -3.82 -4.13
C TYR A 48 11.10 -4.79 -2.98
N THR A 49 11.85 -5.85 -3.21
CA THR A 49 12.28 -6.79 -2.17
C THR A 49 13.16 -6.08 -1.14
N HIS A 50 14.12 -5.28 -1.60
CA HIS A 50 14.96 -4.46 -0.72
C HIS A 50 14.13 -3.50 0.14
N MET A 51 13.26 -2.69 -0.50
CA MET A 51 12.41 -1.73 0.21
C MET A 51 11.47 -2.41 1.22
N ARG A 52 10.89 -3.56 0.82
CA ARG A 52 10.05 -4.38 1.70
C ARG A 52 10.82 -4.85 2.92
N THR A 53 11.99 -5.45 2.72
CA THR A 53 12.83 -5.95 3.80
C THR A 53 13.21 -4.84 4.77
N LEU A 54 13.75 -3.74 4.26
CA LEU A 54 14.12 -2.56 5.05
C LEU A 54 12.95 -2.07 5.92
N PHE A 55 11.76 -1.95 5.32
CA PHE A 55 10.61 -1.39 6.01
C PHE A 55 10.03 -2.36 7.05
N LEU A 56 9.86 -3.64 6.70
CA LEU A 56 9.32 -4.64 7.62
C LEU A 56 10.25 -4.90 8.81
N ASP A 57 11.56 -4.92 8.59
CA ASP A 57 12.53 -5.07 9.68
C ASP A 57 12.50 -3.86 10.63
N GLY A 58 12.31 -2.66 10.08
CA GLY A 58 12.10 -1.46 10.89
C GLY A 58 10.81 -1.50 11.70
N LEU A 59 9.70 -1.98 11.12
CA LEU A 59 8.43 -2.15 11.86
C LEU A 59 8.59 -3.19 12.99
N ARG A 60 9.28 -4.32 12.75
CA ARG A 60 9.60 -5.32 13.79
C ARG A 60 10.41 -4.70 14.91
N SER A 61 11.44 -3.91 14.56
CA SER A 61 12.30 -3.23 15.54
C SER A 61 11.54 -2.20 16.38
N ALA A 62 10.49 -1.58 15.80
CA ALA A 62 9.59 -0.69 16.54
C ALA A 62 8.55 -1.45 17.39
N GLY A 63 8.52 -2.78 17.34
CA GLY A 63 7.58 -3.61 18.08
C GLY A 63 6.15 -3.59 17.51
N LEU A 64 5.98 -3.22 16.24
CA LEU A 64 4.66 -3.12 15.61
C LEU A 64 4.21 -4.47 15.07
N SER A 65 2.95 -4.82 15.34
CA SER A 65 2.30 -6.01 14.79
C SER A 65 1.77 -5.72 13.38
N PHE A 66 2.02 -6.61 12.44
CA PHE A 66 1.55 -6.43 11.06
C PHE A 66 1.37 -7.77 10.35
N VAL A 67 0.57 -7.77 9.28
CA VAL A 67 0.45 -8.91 8.36
C VAL A 67 1.57 -8.81 7.34
N GLU A 68 2.39 -9.85 7.25
CA GLU A 68 3.51 -9.87 6.29
C GLU A 68 2.99 -9.93 4.84
N PRO A 69 3.23 -8.88 4.02
CA PRO A 69 2.72 -8.84 2.66
C PRO A 69 3.48 -9.81 1.75
N GLN A 70 2.74 -10.57 0.94
CA GLN A 70 3.30 -11.47 -0.07
C GLN A 70 3.31 -10.87 -1.48
N GLY A 71 2.80 -9.65 -1.63
CA GLY A 71 2.75 -8.93 -2.89
C GLY A 71 2.40 -7.46 -2.68
N ALA A 72 2.30 -6.70 -3.75
CA ALA A 72 2.12 -5.25 -3.75
C ALA A 72 3.25 -4.52 -2.97
N TYR A 73 2.98 -3.31 -2.52
CA TYR A 73 3.93 -2.45 -1.81
C TYR A 73 3.30 -1.84 -0.54
N TYR A 74 2.31 -2.53 0.02
CA TYR A 74 1.62 -2.13 1.24
C TYR A 74 1.85 -3.13 2.36
N VAL A 75 1.69 -2.65 3.59
CA VAL A 75 1.60 -3.46 4.80
C VAL A 75 0.43 -2.98 5.65
N LEU A 76 -0.33 -3.91 6.19
CA LEU A 76 -1.37 -3.63 7.18
C LEU A 76 -0.77 -3.82 8.57
N VAL A 77 -0.79 -2.74 9.34
CA VAL A 77 -0.29 -2.69 10.72
C VAL A 77 -1.48 -2.72 11.67
N ASP A 78 -1.42 -3.60 12.66
CA ASP A 78 -2.44 -3.75 13.68
C ASP A 78 -2.24 -2.70 14.79
N ILE A 79 -3.29 -1.93 15.05
CA ILE A 79 -3.33 -0.88 16.07
C ILE A 79 -4.26 -1.21 17.24
N SER A 80 -4.71 -2.45 17.37
CA SER A 80 -5.63 -2.89 18.43
C SER A 80 -5.15 -2.53 19.82
N GLU A 81 -3.84 -2.58 20.07
CA GLU A 81 -3.24 -2.30 21.38
C GLU A 81 -3.20 -0.82 21.76
N TYR A 82 -3.56 0.09 20.85
CA TYR A 82 -3.48 1.53 21.09
C TYR A 82 -4.74 2.14 21.71
N GLY A 83 -5.82 1.37 21.84
CA GLY A 83 -7.05 1.78 22.54
C GLY A 83 -7.91 2.79 21.76
N TYR A 84 -7.75 2.86 20.44
CA TYR A 84 -8.60 3.70 19.58
C TYR A 84 -9.88 2.97 19.18
N ALA A 85 -10.99 3.72 19.14
CA ALA A 85 -12.28 3.19 18.70
C ALA A 85 -12.33 3.00 17.16
N ASP A 86 -11.58 3.83 16.44
CA ASP A 86 -11.50 3.78 14.98
C ASP A 86 -10.09 4.11 14.47
N ASP A 87 -9.78 3.64 13.29
CA ASP A 87 -8.50 3.80 12.62
C ASP A 87 -8.34 5.16 11.91
N GLU A 88 -9.44 5.87 11.63
CA GLU A 88 -9.39 7.23 11.05
C GLU A 88 -8.79 8.20 12.05
N GLN A 89 -9.33 8.22 13.29
CA GLN A 89 -8.78 9.08 14.35
C GLN A 89 -7.33 8.72 14.67
N PHE A 90 -7.00 7.42 14.67
CA PHE A 90 -5.62 6.99 14.83
C PHE A 90 -4.69 7.54 13.74
N CYS A 91 -5.10 7.46 12.46
CA CYS A 91 -4.32 8.01 11.34
C CYS A 91 -4.11 9.53 11.45
N ILE A 92 -5.14 10.26 11.92
CA ILE A 92 -5.05 11.71 12.14
C ILE A 92 -4.02 12.01 13.23
N ASP A 93 -4.08 11.32 14.35
CA ASP A 93 -3.17 11.54 15.49
C ASP A 93 -1.75 11.07 15.12
N LEU A 94 -1.59 9.97 14.40
CA LEU A 94 -0.30 9.52 13.87
C LEU A 94 0.37 10.59 13.00
N ALA A 95 -0.41 11.22 12.13
CA ALA A 95 0.10 12.29 11.28
C ALA A 95 0.50 13.54 12.08
N LYS A 96 -0.27 13.91 13.11
CA LYS A 96 -0.03 15.12 13.92
C LYS A 96 1.11 14.94 14.91
N GLU A 97 1.12 13.85 15.66
CA GLU A 97 1.99 13.65 16.81
C GLU A 97 3.30 12.93 16.45
N VAL A 98 3.26 12.06 15.43
CA VAL A 98 4.41 11.24 15.00
C VAL A 98 4.96 11.72 13.65
N GLY A 99 4.12 12.40 12.85
CA GLY A 99 4.53 12.93 11.55
C GLY A 99 4.64 11.85 10.47
N VAL A 100 3.87 10.76 10.59
CA VAL A 100 3.78 9.70 9.59
C VAL A 100 2.35 9.59 9.09
N GLY A 101 2.17 9.69 7.77
CA GLY A 101 0.87 9.51 7.12
C GLY A 101 0.56 8.02 6.90
N ALA A 102 -0.63 7.60 7.27
CA ALA A 102 -1.19 6.27 7.00
C ALA A 102 -2.59 6.40 6.40
N VAL A 103 -3.09 5.30 5.85
CA VAL A 103 -4.47 5.22 5.35
C VAL A 103 -5.26 4.29 6.26
N PRO A 104 -6.47 4.71 6.72
CA PRO A 104 -7.33 3.84 7.52
C PRO A 104 -7.62 2.52 6.80
N GLY A 105 -7.49 1.41 7.50
CA GLY A 105 -7.76 0.08 6.95
C GLY A 105 -9.23 -0.11 6.61
N SER A 106 -10.12 0.47 7.42
CA SER A 106 -11.57 0.46 7.24
C SER A 106 -12.01 0.89 5.82
N SER A 107 -11.22 1.75 5.15
CA SER A 107 -11.47 2.16 3.76
C SER A 107 -11.41 1.02 2.74
N PHE A 108 -10.91 -0.17 3.10
CA PHE A 108 -10.66 -1.28 2.18
C PHE A 108 -11.51 -2.52 2.45
N PHE A 109 -12.30 -2.51 3.52
CA PHE A 109 -13.14 -3.64 3.93
C PHE A 109 -14.62 -3.25 3.91
N ARG A 110 -15.49 -4.22 3.67
CA ARG A 110 -16.93 -4.05 3.84
C ARG A 110 -17.36 -4.33 5.28
N GLU A 111 -16.60 -5.20 5.93
CA GLU A 111 -16.75 -5.57 7.32
C GLU A 111 -16.26 -4.44 8.22
N ASP A 112 -16.70 -4.42 9.46
CA ASP A 112 -16.29 -3.44 10.46
C ASP A 112 -14.87 -3.75 10.97
N VAL A 113 -13.87 -3.33 10.21
CA VAL A 113 -12.44 -3.51 10.49
C VAL A 113 -11.82 -2.16 10.83
N ASN A 114 -11.77 -1.81 12.11
CA ASN A 114 -11.35 -0.50 12.62
C ASN A 114 -10.00 -0.53 13.36
N HIS A 115 -9.26 -1.64 13.26
CA HIS A 115 -8.01 -1.86 14.01
C HIS A 115 -6.77 -2.00 13.12
N LEU A 116 -6.89 -1.66 11.84
CA LEU A 116 -5.79 -1.74 10.88
C LEU A 116 -5.51 -0.38 10.27
N ILE A 117 -4.23 -0.08 10.08
CA ILE A 117 -3.79 1.02 9.22
C ILE A 117 -2.93 0.48 8.09
N ARG A 118 -2.97 1.13 6.94
CA ARG A 118 -2.16 0.77 5.78
C ARG A 118 -1.01 1.74 5.61
N LEU A 119 0.20 1.22 5.65
CA LEU A 119 1.42 1.90 5.26
C LEU A 119 1.92 1.37 3.91
N HIS A 120 2.85 2.08 3.25
CA HIS A 120 3.47 1.61 2.03
C HIS A 120 4.99 1.86 2.03
N PHE A 121 5.73 0.97 1.37
CA PHE A 121 7.19 1.02 1.30
C PHE A 121 7.75 1.40 -0.08
N ALA A 122 6.90 1.83 -1.03
CA ALA A 122 7.34 2.31 -2.35
C ALA A 122 7.91 3.74 -2.25
N LYS A 123 9.00 3.91 -1.53
CA LYS A 123 9.70 5.18 -1.30
C LYS A 123 11.22 4.99 -1.40
N GLN A 124 11.95 6.10 -1.43
CA GLN A 124 13.41 6.07 -1.30
C GLN A 124 13.81 5.60 0.11
N ASP A 125 14.95 4.90 0.22
CA ASP A 125 15.46 4.37 1.49
C ASP A 125 15.53 5.42 2.58
N GLU A 126 15.97 6.63 2.26
CA GLU A 126 16.08 7.72 3.21
C GLU A 126 14.70 8.10 3.79
N THR A 127 13.67 8.16 2.94
CA THR A 127 12.29 8.42 3.39
C THR A 127 11.77 7.29 4.28
N LEU A 128 12.07 6.04 3.94
CA LEU A 128 11.69 4.88 4.75
C LEU A 128 12.35 4.91 6.12
N LYS A 129 13.66 5.18 6.17
CA LYS A 129 14.41 5.30 7.43
C LYS A 129 13.87 6.41 8.33
N GLN A 130 13.62 7.60 7.77
CA GLN A 130 13.02 8.71 8.52
C GLN A 130 11.62 8.36 9.05
N ALA A 131 10.80 7.67 8.26
CA ALA A 131 9.48 7.21 8.72
C ALA A 131 9.61 6.18 9.84
N LEU A 132 10.53 5.23 9.71
CA LEU A 132 10.78 4.20 10.73
C LEU A 132 11.30 4.80 12.03
N ASP A 133 12.20 5.80 11.97
CA ASP A 133 12.67 6.52 13.15
C ASP A 133 11.51 7.20 13.88
N ARG A 134 10.62 7.85 13.16
CA ARG A 134 9.41 8.47 13.72
C ARG A 134 8.45 7.43 14.31
N LEU A 135 8.26 6.31 13.65
CA LEU A 135 7.37 5.22 14.12
C LEU A 135 7.82 4.61 15.46
N GLN A 136 9.09 4.77 15.88
CA GLN A 136 9.53 4.42 17.24
C GLN A 136 8.74 5.17 18.32
N ASP A 137 8.25 6.35 17.97
CA ASP A 137 7.44 7.21 18.86
C ASP A 137 5.94 6.88 18.85
N MET A 138 5.50 5.93 18.03
CA MET A 138 4.09 5.56 17.91
C MET A 138 3.46 5.12 19.23
N LYS A 139 4.27 4.57 20.15
CA LYS A 139 3.85 4.23 21.53
C LYS A 139 3.29 5.42 22.32
N LYS A 140 3.60 6.67 21.95
CA LYS A 140 3.05 7.89 22.56
C LYS A 140 1.54 8.03 22.32
N LEU A 141 1.01 7.34 21.29
CA LEU A 141 -0.41 7.35 20.95
C LEU A 141 -1.23 6.35 21.77
N LYS A 142 -0.62 5.53 22.62
CA LYS A 142 -1.31 4.53 23.43
C LYS A 142 -2.19 5.22 24.49
N LYS A 143 -3.50 4.91 24.46
CA LYS A 143 -4.52 5.46 25.39
C LYS A 143 -4.72 4.56 26.59
#